data_4fbfaab1386838704a58b24e0e014c63
#
_entry.id   4fbfaab1386838704a58b24e0e014c63
#
_cell.length_a   1.000
_cell.length_b   1.000
_cell.length_c   1.000
_cell.angle_alpha   90.00
_cell.angle_beta   90.00
_cell.angle_gamma   90.00
#
_symmetry.space_group_name_H-M   'P 1'
#
loop_
_entity.id
_entity.type
_entity.pdbx_description
1 polymer ?
#
loop_
_entity_poly.entity_id
_entity_poly.type
_entity_poly.pdbx_seq_one_letter_code
_entity_poly.pdbx_strand_id
1 'polypeptide(L)'
;MSLCRTGKPEPAENKVLVNKDFKGNTMSATNIPIAIKNLLVFRAGGRCEFEGCNRDLSVDGLTQIVYNNQQIAHIIADSPDGPRGCADSALYAKDINNLMLMCPDHHKLIDSDVKRFTVEYLNAMKKRHEDRVRQLLSIQPEKQRTVVLYKANIGSLASCVTKEMAREAMWPDYYPSSEYPIELGYNNSSVYENEESFWAHEKLNLENQVKDKVTRLIEENKISKMALFALAPMPLLVRLGTLLPDKYDVEVYQKHREPDTWKWQEIIEPNPMRIVRPQDTSKTPVLVFSLSAKAITTRVRLLENGEAVVGISADHENGSQGD
;
A
#
# COMPACT_ATOMS: atom_id res chain seq x y z
N MET A 1 22.65 53.00 -3.85
CA MET A 1 21.37 52.34 -3.53
C MET A 1 20.94 51.55 -4.77
N SER A 2 21.26 50.27 -4.82
CA SER A 2 20.94 49.39 -5.96
C SER A 2 19.93 48.38 -5.46
N LEU A 3 18.76 48.37 -6.08
CA LEU A 3 17.63 47.47 -5.77
C LEU A 3 17.90 46.09 -6.40
N CYS A 4 18.02 45.09 -5.56
CA CYS A 4 18.06 43.69 -5.93
C CYS A 4 16.70 43.27 -6.50
N ARG A 5 16.65 42.91 -7.76
CA ARG A 5 15.47 42.28 -8.40
C ARG A 5 15.50 40.77 -8.05
N THR A 6 14.53 40.32 -7.27
CA THR A 6 14.24 38.92 -7.05
C THR A 6 13.49 38.35 -8.27
N GLY A 7 14.21 37.70 -9.15
CA GLY A 7 13.61 36.91 -10.22
C GLY A 7 12.98 35.64 -9.66
N LYS A 8 11.68 35.44 -9.85
CA LYS A 8 11.03 34.15 -9.67
C LYS A 8 11.60 33.17 -10.70
N PRO A 9 11.93 31.92 -10.34
CA PRO A 9 12.30 30.93 -11.34
C PRO A 9 11.07 30.62 -12.21
N GLU A 10 11.23 30.73 -13.53
CA GLU A 10 10.24 30.24 -14.50
C GLU A 10 10.11 28.71 -14.37
N PRO A 11 8.91 28.15 -14.56
CA PRO A 11 8.74 26.69 -14.57
C PRO A 11 9.51 26.13 -15.77
N ALA A 12 10.36 25.13 -15.51
CA ALA A 12 11.10 24.44 -16.54
C ALA A 12 10.11 23.81 -17.54
N GLU A 13 10.15 24.28 -18.79
CA GLU A 13 9.43 23.64 -19.89
C GLU A 13 9.95 22.20 -20.06
N ASN A 14 9.11 21.21 -19.74
CA ASN A 14 9.36 19.82 -20.04
C ASN A 14 9.32 19.59 -21.55
N LYS A 15 10.46 19.83 -22.21
CA LYS A 15 10.62 19.45 -23.63
C LYS A 15 10.68 17.95 -23.74
N VAL A 16 9.65 17.36 -24.33
CA VAL A 16 9.64 15.94 -24.73
C VAL A 16 10.70 15.75 -25.82
N LEU A 17 11.82 15.13 -25.43
CA LEU A 17 12.88 14.76 -26.38
C LEU A 17 12.44 13.48 -27.12
N VAL A 18 11.76 13.66 -28.23
CA VAL A 18 11.48 12.53 -29.15
C VAL A 18 12.74 12.29 -29.97
N ASN A 19 13.48 11.23 -29.64
CA ASN A 19 14.69 10.84 -30.37
C ASN A 19 14.31 10.43 -31.80
N LYS A 20 14.68 11.27 -32.79
CA LYS A 20 14.44 11.00 -34.20
C LYS A 20 15.48 10.06 -34.85
N ASP A 21 16.63 9.84 -34.24
CA ASP A 21 17.73 9.09 -34.87
C ASP A 21 18.42 8.16 -33.86
N PHE A 22 17.92 6.93 -33.74
CA PHE A 22 18.68 5.81 -33.19
C PHE A 22 19.08 4.87 -34.32
N LYS A 23 20.22 5.16 -34.96
CA LYS A 23 20.96 4.19 -35.81
C LYS A 23 21.97 3.48 -34.92
N GLY A 24 21.60 2.26 -34.50
CA GLY A 24 22.57 1.42 -33.81
C GLY A 24 21.92 0.23 -33.10
N ASN A 25 21.97 -0.88 -33.71
CA ASN A 25 21.74 -2.27 -33.36
C ASN A 25 20.54 -2.89 -34.07
N THR A 26 20.77 -4.05 -34.68
CA THR A 26 19.86 -4.89 -35.44
C THR A 26 18.42 -4.85 -34.90
N MET A 27 17.68 -3.82 -35.31
CA MET A 27 16.25 -3.79 -35.08
C MET A 27 15.65 -4.88 -35.96
N SER A 28 14.70 -5.66 -35.41
CA SER A 28 13.85 -6.53 -36.16
C SER A 28 13.45 -5.88 -37.48
N ALA A 29 13.61 -6.59 -38.61
CA ALA A 29 13.26 -6.10 -39.93
C ALA A 29 11.74 -5.88 -40.08
N THR A 30 10.95 -6.41 -39.16
CA THR A 30 9.50 -6.36 -39.20
C THR A 30 8.95 -5.02 -38.73
N ASN A 31 8.28 -4.34 -39.63
CA ASN A 31 7.54 -3.11 -39.29
C ASN A 31 6.22 -3.47 -38.57
N ILE A 32 6.23 -3.36 -37.23
CA ILE A 32 5.05 -3.57 -36.39
C ILE A 32 4.11 -2.35 -36.52
N PRO A 33 2.81 -2.57 -36.85
CA PRO A 33 1.83 -1.49 -36.97
C PRO A 33 1.73 -0.67 -35.68
N ILE A 34 1.56 0.66 -35.82
CA ILE A 34 1.46 1.58 -34.68
C ILE A 34 0.31 1.22 -33.72
N ALA A 35 -0.80 0.71 -34.24
CA ALA A 35 -1.93 0.28 -33.42
C ALA A 35 -1.54 -0.88 -32.48
N ILE A 36 -0.74 -1.85 -32.96
CA ILE A 36 -0.25 -2.96 -32.16
C ILE A 36 0.77 -2.47 -31.12
N LYS A 37 1.67 -1.54 -31.48
CA LYS A 37 2.62 -0.91 -30.56
C LYS A 37 1.88 -0.20 -29.42
N ASN A 38 0.89 0.61 -29.73
CA ASN A 38 0.10 1.31 -28.74
C ASN A 38 -0.64 0.33 -27.81
N LEU A 39 -1.28 -0.71 -28.38
CA LEU A 39 -1.98 -1.71 -27.58
C LEU A 39 -1.03 -2.47 -26.64
N LEU A 40 0.20 -2.78 -27.11
CA LEU A 40 1.21 -3.40 -26.26
C LEU A 40 1.60 -2.50 -25.09
N VAL A 41 1.85 -1.20 -25.37
CA VAL A 41 2.17 -0.22 -24.32
C VAL A 41 1.04 -0.12 -23.29
N PHE A 42 -0.23 -0.10 -23.71
CA PHE A 42 -1.37 -0.09 -22.78
C PHE A 42 -1.45 -1.36 -21.94
N ARG A 43 -1.24 -2.55 -22.54
CA ARG A 43 -1.28 -3.82 -21.80
C ARG A 43 -0.14 -3.93 -20.78
N ALA A 44 1.05 -3.43 -21.14
CA ALA A 44 2.21 -3.40 -20.27
C ALA A 44 2.19 -2.27 -19.23
N GLY A 45 1.24 -1.32 -19.34
CA GLY A 45 1.20 -0.12 -18.49
C GLY A 45 2.41 0.80 -18.67
N GLY A 46 3.06 0.78 -19.84
CA GLY A 46 4.27 1.55 -20.12
C GLY A 46 5.52 1.07 -19.38
N ARG A 47 5.49 -0.16 -18.83
CA ARG A 47 6.57 -0.71 -17.99
C ARG A 47 7.20 -1.94 -18.59
N CYS A 48 8.47 -2.20 -18.21
CA CYS A 48 9.18 -3.41 -18.62
C CYS A 48 8.49 -4.65 -18.06
N GLU A 49 8.12 -5.58 -18.96
CA GLU A 49 7.40 -6.81 -18.62
C GLU A 49 8.33 -7.91 -18.06
N PHE A 50 9.64 -7.64 -17.98
CA PHE A 50 10.59 -8.58 -17.37
C PHE A 50 10.33 -8.71 -15.88
N GLU A 51 10.24 -9.96 -15.39
CA GLU A 51 9.95 -10.27 -13.99
C GLU A 51 10.94 -9.61 -13.03
N GLY A 52 10.43 -8.86 -12.06
CA GLY A 52 11.23 -8.11 -11.10
C GLY A 52 11.74 -6.74 -11.57
N CYS A 53 11.64 -6.40 -12.87
CA CYS A 53 12.11 -5.11 -13.39
C CYS A 53 11.11 -3.97 -13.13
N ASN A 54 9.94 -4.04 -13.73
CA ASN A 54 8.86 -3.04 -13.63
C ASN A 54 9.31 -1.57 -13.88
N ARG A 55 10.44 -1.36 -14.59
CA ARG A 55 10.97 -0.02 -14.92
C ARG A 55 9.96 0.74 -15.77
N ASP A 56 9.72 2.01 -15.42
CA ASP A 56 8.99 2.93 -16.29
C ASP A 56 9.82 3.21 -17.55
N LEU A 57 9.22 2.99 -18.72
CA LEU A 57 9.89 3.13 -20.01
C LEU A 57 9.65 4.48 -20.68
N SER A 58 8.91 5.37 -20.03
CA SER A 58 8.62 6.74 -20.49
C SER A 58 9.55 7.79 -19.89
N VAL A 59 10.38 7.41 -18.89
CA VAL A 59 11.30 8.31 -18.21
C VAL A 59 12.67 7.65 -18.01
N ASP A 60 13.70 8.46 -17.91
CA ASP A 60 15.00 8.02 -17.44
C ASP A 60 14.98 7.76 -15.93
N GLY A 61 15.42 6.59 -15.49
CA GLY A 61 15.30 6.15 -14.10
C GLY A 61 16.12 6.99 -13.11
N LEU A 62 17.15 7.69 -13.56
CA LEU A 62 18.02 8.50 -12.69
C LEU A 62 17.62 9.98 -12.73
N THR A 63 17.50 10.54 -13.92
CA THR A 63 17.28 11.99 -14.12
C THR A 63 15.81 12.38 -14.11
N GLN A 64 14.89 11.40 -14.20
CA GLN A 64 13.44 11.60 -14.32
C GLN A 64 13.03 12.44 -15.56
N ILE A 65 13.93 12.60 -16.52
CA ILE A 65 13.64 13.26 -17.79
C ILE A 65 12.73 12.35 -18.63
N VAL A 66 11.70 12.92 -19.25
CA VAL A 66 10.83 12.18 -20.16
C VAL A 66 11.66 11.68 -21.35
N TYR A 67 11.81 10.36 -21.44
CA TYR A 67 12.64 9.70 -22.43
C TYR A 67 12.03 8.34 -22.81
N ASN A 68 11.83 8.14 -24.12
CA ASN A 68 11.30 6.85 -24.60
C ASN A 68 12.40 5.79 -24.63
N ASN A 69 12.41 4.91 -23.63
CA ASN A 69 13.37 3.80 -23.48
C ASN A 69 12.72 2.43 -23.74
N GLN A 70 11.61 2.41 -24.46
CA GLN A 70 10.87 1.17 -24.75
C GLN A 70 11.48 0.42 -25.93
N GLN A 71 11.56 -0.89 -25.82
CA GLN A 71 11.84 -1.81 -26.92
C GLN A 71 10.75 -2.87 -27.00
N ILE A 72 10.45 -3.30 -28.22
CA ILE A 72 9.49 -4.39 -28.48
C ILE A 72 10.32 -5.65 -28.76
N ALA A 73 10.24 -6.60 -27.84
CA ALA A 73 10.89 -7.89 -27.95
C ALA A 73 9.93 -8.92 -28.54
N HIS A 74 10.41 -9.77 -29.43
CA HIS A 74 9.68 -10.93 -29.91
C HIS A 74 9.89 -12.12 -28.97
N ILE A 75 8.84 -12.84 -28.62
CA ILE A 75 8.93 -14.11 -27.90
C ILE A 75 9.47 -15.18 -28.83
N ILE A 76 8.84 -15.37 -29.97
CA ILE A 76 9.35 -16.13 -31.13
C ILE A 76 9.88 -15.10 -32.12
N ALA A 77 11.16 -15.16 -32.49
CA ALA A 77 11.73 -14.20 -33.42
C ALA A 77 10.91 -14.03 -34.71
N ASP A 78 11.04 -12.91 -35.38
CA ASP A 78 10.39 -12.63 -36.67
C ASP A 78 11.02 -13.38 -37.83
N SER A 79 12.17 -14.02 -37.63
CA SER A 79 12.83 -14.88 -38.61
C SER A 79 13.13 -16.27 -38.02
N PRO A 80 13.16 -17.33 -38.86
CA PRO A 80 13.47 -18.69 -38.40
C PRO A 80 14.82 -18.84 -37.69
N ASP A 81 15.81 -18.04 -38.11
CA ASP A 81 17.19 -18.10 -37.59
C ASP A 81 17.40 -17.24 -36.36
N GLY A 82 16.38 -16.48 -35.92
CA GLY A 82 16.45 -15.62 -34.74
C GLY A 82 16.25 -16.37 -33.43
N PRO A 83 16.37 -15.67 -32.28
CA PRO A 83 16.15 -16.25 -30.97
C PRO A 83 14.78 -16.93 -30.88
N ARG A 84 14.72 -18.21 -30.49
CA ARG A 84 13.48 -19.00 -30.41
C ARG A 84 12.67 -19.09 -31.74
N GLY A 85 13.34 -18.83 -32.88
CA GLY A 85 12.74 -18.85 -34.20
C GLY A 85 12.28 -20.24 -34.63
N CYS A 86 11.31 -20.31 -35.54
CA CYS A 86 10.75 -21.53 -36.11
C CYS A 86 10.30 -21.27 -37.57
N ALA A 87 9.91 -22.31 -38.31
CA ALA A 87 9.48 -22.19 -39.68
C ALA A 87 8.33 -21.17 -39.87
N ASP A 88 7.46 -21.03 -38.87
CA ASP A 88 6.28 -20.15 -38.88
C ASP A 88 6.54 -18.76 -38.29
N SER A 89 7.78 -18.40 -37.96
CA SER A 89 8.17 -17.14 -37.33
C SER A 89 7.50 -15.89 -37.94
N ALA A 90 7.45 -15.83 -39.28
CA ALA A 90 6.85 -14.69 -39.98
C ALA A 90 5.37 -14.49 -39.68
N LEU A 91 4.63 -15.56 -39.34
CA LEU A 91 3.21 -15.48 -38.99
C LEU A 91 3.00 -14.81 -37.62
N TYR A 92 3.95 -15.00 -36.69
CA TYR A 92 3.89 -14.44 -35.31
C TYR A 92 4.50 -13.04 -35.19
N ALA A 93 5.22 -12.56 -36.20
CA ALA A 93 6.01 -11.33 -36.14
C ALA A 93 5.20 -10.07 -35.79
N LYS A 94 3.90 -10.05 -36.06
CA LYS A 94 2.99 -8.93 -35.74
C LYS A 94 1.90 -9.31 -34.76
N ASP A 95 1.91 -10.53 -34.22
CA ASP A 95 0.94 -10.96 -33.21
C ASP A 95 1.29 -10.31 -31.87
N ILE A 96 0.35 -9.57 -31.30
CA ILE A 96 0.50 -8.91 -30.01
C ILE A 96 0.84 -9.89 -28.88
N ASN A 97 0.37 -11.15 -28.98
CA ASN A 97 0.67 -12.17 -27.99
C ASN A 97 2.12 -12.65 -28.07
N ASN A 98 2.78 -12.44 -29.21
CA ASN A 98 4.18 -12.76 -29.43
C ASN A 98 5.12 -11.57 -29.15
N LEU A 99 4.59 -10.45 -28.70
CA LEU A 99 5.35 -9.22 -28.45
C LEU A 99 5.38 -8.88 -26.96
N MET A 100 6.54 -8.45 -26.45
CA MET A 100 6.72 -7.96 -25.08
C MET A 100 7.31 -6.55 -25.09
N LEU A 101 6.87 -5.72 -24.16
CA LEU A 101 7.43 -4.39 -23.94
C LEU A 101 8.57 -4.51 -22.92
N MET A 102 9.80 -4.14 -23.32
CA MET A 102 10.98 -4.32 -22.48
C MET A 102 11.89 -3.09 -22.47
N CYS A 103 12.70 -2.96 -21.43
CA CYS A 103 13.85 -2.08 -21.47
C CYS A 103 14.99 -2.72 -22.32
N PRO A 104 15.93 -1.92 -22.83
CA PRO A 104 17.03 -2.42 -23.67
C PRO A 104 17.84 -3.55 -23.02
N ASP A 105 18.11 -3.43 -21.72
CA ASP A 105 18.89 -4.41 -20.97
C ASP A 105 18.23 -5.80 -20.97
N HIS A 106 16.93 -5.84 -20.69
CA HIS A 106 16.20 -7.10 -20.60
C HIS A 106 15.82 -7.67 -21.97
N HIS A 107 15.60 -6.83 -22.97
CA HIS A 107 15.48 -7.30 -24.35
C HIS A 107 16.73 -8.06 -24.78
N LYS A 108 17.92 -7.45 -24.59
CA LYS A 108 19.19 -8.09 -24.90
C LYS A 108 19.40 -9.38 -24.08
N LEU A 109 19.01 -9.37 -22.81
CA LEU A 109 19.19 -10.52 -21.92
C LEU A 109 18.40 -11.75 -22.39
N ILE A 110 17.12 -11.59 -22.74
CA ILE A 110 16.26 -12.74 -23.18
C ILE A 110 16.74 -13.34 -24.49
N ASP A 111 17.36 -12.55 -25.37
CA ASP A 111 17.87 -13.01 -26.65
C ASP A 111 19.26 -13.65 -26.53
N SER A 112 20.01 -13.31 -25.47
CA SER A 112 21.35 -13.89 -25.23
C SER A 112 21.31 -15.28 -24.59
N ASP A 113 20.24 -15.65 -23.89
CA ASP A 113 20.09 -16.95 -23.23
C ASP A 113 18.72 -17.60 -23.53
N VAL A 114 18.59 -18.06 -24.77
CA VAL A 114 17.35 -18.69 -25.26
C VAL A 114 17.03 -20.02 -24.55
N LYS A 115 18.01 -20.67 -23.92
CA LYS A 115 17.79 -21.90 -23.16
C LYS A 115 17.07 -21.65 -21.85
N ARG A 116 17.38 -20.54 -21.19
CA ARG A 116 16.74 -20.09 -19.96
C ARG A 116 15.40 -19.43 -20.26
N PHE A 117 15.34 -18.56 -21.25
CA PHE A 117 14.16 -17.79 -21.63
C PHE A 117 13.44 -18.47 -22.78
N THR A 118 12.77 -19.61 -22.48
CA THR A 118 11.97 -20.35 -23.48
C THR A 118 10.68 -19.59 -23.84
N VAL A 119 10.03 -20.02 -24.92
CA VAL A 119 8.74 -19.45 -25.37
C VAL A 119 7.70 -19.52 -24.25
N GLU A 120 7.60 -20.66 -23.58
CA GLU A 120 6.65 -20.89 -22.49
C GLU A 120 6.93 -19.97 -21.29
N TYR A 121 8.21 -19.81 -20.93
CA TYR A 121 8.62 -18.97 -19.83
C TYR A 121 8.28 -17.49 -20.10
N LEU A 122 8.59 -16.99 -21.30
CA LEU A 122 8.29 -15.62 -21.70
C LEU A 122 6.79 -15.35 -21.80
N ASN A 123 6.01 -16.30 -22.34
CA ASN A 123 4.54 -16.20 -22.37
C ASN A 123 3.96 -16.11 -20.95
N ALA A 124 4.45 -16.93 -20.03
CA ALA A 124 4.01 -16.91 -18.64
C ALA A 124 4.38 -15.58 -17.94
N MET A 125 5.60 -15.06 -18.21
CA MET A 125 6.08 -13.77 -17.70
C MET A 125 5.21 -12.61 -18.20
N LYS A 126 4.98 -12.54 -19.51
CA LYS A 126 4.09 -11.57 -20.15
C LYS A 126 2.69 -11.60 -19.54
N LYS A 127 2.10 -12.81 -19.46
CA LYS A 127 0.77 -12.98 -18.90
C LYS A 127 0.68 -12.48 -17.46
N ARG A 128 1.61 -12.84 -16.59
CA ARG A 128 1.62 -12.38 -15.19
C ARG A 128 1.69 -10.86 -15.10
N HIS A 129 2.51 -10.22 -15.94
CA HIS A 129 2.64 -8.76 -15.93
C HIS A 129 1.35 -8.08 -16.42
N GLU A 130 0.82 -8.48 -17.58
CA GLU A 130 -0.41 -7.90 -18.15
C GLU A 130 -1.63 -8.13 -17.25
N ASP A 131 -1.74 -9.31 -16.62
CA ASP A 131 -2.81 -9.61 -15.66
C ASP A 131 -2.71 -8.71 -14.43
N ARG A 132 -1.50 -8.47 -13.92
CA ARG A 132 -1.27 -7.51 -12.83
C ARG A 132 -1.68 -6.09 -13.22
N VAL A 133 -1.26 -5.60 -14.38
CA VAL A 133 -1.63 -4.27 -14.89
C VAL A 133 -3.16 -4.15 -15.02
N ARG A 134 -3.81 -5.16 -15.62
CA ARG A 134 -5.27 -5.20 -15.77
C ARG A 134 -5.97 -5.15 -14.42
N GLN A 135 -5.50 -5.94 -13.45
CA GLN A 135 -6.06 -5.98 -12.11
C GLN A 135 -5.92 -4.64 -11.41
N LEU A 136 -4.74 -4.01 -11.46
CA LEU A 136 -4.49 -2.68 -10.87
C LEU A 136 -5.40 -1.61 -11.47
N LEU A 137 -5.58 -1.60 -12.78
CA LEU A 137 -6.42 -0.63 -13.49
C LEU A 137 -7.92 -0.92 -13.40
N SER A 138 -8.32 -2.11 -12.95
CA SER A 138 -9.73 -2.46 -12.75
C SER A 138 -10.31 -1.93 -11.44
N ILE A 139 -9.47 -1.39 -10.54
CA ILE A 139 -9.94 -0.82 -9.28
C ILE A 139 -10.71 0.47 -9.59
N GLN A 140 -11.99 0.47 -9.19
CA GLN A 140 -12.87 1.59 -9.46
C GLN A 140 -12.49 2.84 -8.61
N PRO A 141 -12.74 4.07 -9.11
CA PRO A 141 -12.40 5.31 -8.38
C PRO A 141 -13.02 5.40 -6.98
N GLU A 142 -14.21 4.83 -6.78
CA GLU A 142 -14.88 4.79 -5.46
C GLU A 142 -14.17 3.90 -4.44
N LYS A 143 -13.22 3.07 -4.87
CA LYS A 143 -12.33 2.29 -4.00
C LYS A 143 -11.16 3.10 -3.46
N GLN A 144 -11.05 4.35 -3.87
CA GLN A 144 -10.03 5.26 -3.37
C GLN A 144 -10.32 5.68 -1.93
N ARG A 145 -9.27 5.67 -1.07
CA ARG A 145 -9.37 6.09 0.34
C ARG A 145 -8.17 6.95 0.74
N THR A 146 -8.42 7.93 1.58
CA THR A 146 -7.35 8.72 2.20
C THR A 146 -6.73 7.90 3.33
N VAL A 147 -5.43 7.64 3.24
CA VAL A 147 -4.71 6.88 4.27
C VAL A 147 -4.41 7.78 5.46
N VAL A 148 -4.82 7.34 6.65
CA VAL A 148 -4.53 7.97 7.92
C VAL A 148 -3.68 7.00 8.76
N LEU A 149 -2.47 7.39 9.12
CA LEU A 149 -1.55 6.65 9.97
C LEU A 149 -1.52 7.29 11.34
N TYR A 150 -1.85 6.56 12.40
CA TYR A 150 -1.69 7.01 13.77
C TYR A 150 -0.65 6.17 14.49
N LYS A 151 0.33 6.83 15.10
CA LYS A 151 1.45 6.19 15.80
C LYS A 151 1.66 6.84 17.16
N ALA A 152 1.71 6.02 18.21
CA ALA A 152 2.23 6.42 19.52
C ALA A 152 3.04 5.26 20.12
N ASN A 153 4.03 5.57 20.95
CA ASN A 153 4.87 4.57 21.57
C ASN A 153 4.06 3.63 22.47
N ILE A 154 4.35 2.33 22.41
CA ILE A 154 3.76 1.31 23.28
C ILE A 154 4.86 0.80 24.22
N GLY A 155 4.80 1.16 25.49
CA GLY A 155 5.91 0.95 26.41
C GLY A 155 7.18 1.65 25.93
N SER A 156 8.28 0.91 25.77
CA SER A 156 9.55 1.39 25.22
C SER A 156 9.72 1.16 23.71
N LEU A 157 8.69 0.62 23.03
CA LEU A 157 8.76 0.29 21.62
C LEU A 157 8.14 1.40 20.77
N ALA A 158 8.91 1.87 19.79
CA ALA A 158 8.37 2.75 18.75
C ALA A 158 7.43 1.97 17.84
N SER A 159 6.23 2.51 17.63
CA SER A 159 5.28 1.91 16.70
C SER A 159 5.73 2.16 15.26
N CYS A 160 5.73 1.10 14.44
CA CYS A 160 6.11 1.17 13.04
C CYS A 160 4.88 0.92 12.16
N VAL A 161 4.40 1.99 11.50
CA VAL A 161 3.38 1.93 10.45
C VAL A 161 3.87 2.79 9.30
N THR A 162 3.99 2.21 8.10
CA THR A 162 4.47 2.92 6.92
C THR A 162 3.41 2.98 5.83
N LYS A 163 3.59 3.90 4.88
CA LYS A 163 2.70 4.02 3.72
C LYS A 163 2.75 2.77 2.82
N GLU A 164 3.89 2.10 2.77
CA GLU A 164 4.07 0.86 2.00
C GLU A 164 3.24 -0.27 2.60
N MET A 165 3.29 -0.45 3.93
CA MET A 165 2.45 -1.43 4.65
C MET A 165 0.96 -1.16 4.46
N ALA A 166 0.56 0.12 4.52
CA ALA A 166 -0.83 0.51 4.29
C ALA A 166 -1.28 0.19 2.87
N ARG A 167 -0.47 0.52 1.86
CA ARG A 167 -0.76 0.23 0.45
C ARG A 167 -0.90 -1.28 0.20
N GLU A 168 -0.01 -2.08 0.77
CA GLU A 168 -0.04 -3.53 0.65
C GLU A 168 -1.30 -4.13 1.28
N ALA A 169 -1.69 -3.64 2.46
CA ALA A 169 -2.86 -4.12 3.17
C ALA A 169 -4.18 -3.75 2.48
N MET A 170 -4.25 -2.57 1.86
CA MET A 170 -5.44 -2.10 1.14
C MET A 170 -5.68 -2.88 -0.16
N TRP A 171 -4.64 -3.39 -0.78
CA TRP A 171 -4.71 -4.13 -2.03
C TRP A 171 -5.32 -5.53 -1.86
N PRO A 172 -6.24 -5.99 -2.72
CA PRO A 172 -6.77 -5.38 -3.97
C PRO A 172 -8.06 -4.57 -3.78
N ASP A 173 -8.61 -4.44 -2.58
CA ASP A 173 -9.96 -3.92 -2.33
C ASP A 173 -10.03 -2.41 -2.44
N TYR A 174 -8.97 -1.74 -1.99
CA TYR A 174 -8.84 -0.28 -1.97
C TYR A 174 -7.46 0.18 -2.41
N TYR A 175 -7.32 1.48 -2.69
CA TYR A 175 -6.04 2.10 -2.99
C TYR A 175 -5.96 3.53 -2.42
N PRO A 176 -4.73 4.03 -2.12
CA PRO A 176 -4.55 5.36 -1.57
C PRO A 176 -4.97 6.48 -2.54
N SER A 177 -5.62 7.52 -2.01
CA SER A 177 -6.00 8.73 -2.76
C SER A 177 -4.81 9.66 -3.03
N SER A 178 -3.73 9.49 -2.27
CA SER A 178 -2.51 10.30 -2.37
C SER A 178 -1.29 9.44 -2.09
N GLU A 179 -0.15 9.84 -2.63
CA GLU A 179 1.14 9.25 -2.29
C GLU A 179 1.52 9.50 -0.82
N TYR A 180 1.05 10.61 -0.25
CA TYR A 180 1.36 11.02 1.11
C TYR A 180 0.17 10.76 2.02
N PRO A 181 0.32 9.89 3.05
CA PRO A 181 -0.71 9.67 4.05
C PRO A 181 -0.83 10.87 5.00
N ILE A 182 -1.97 10.97 5.68
CA ILE A 182 -2.12 11.86 6.83
C ILE A 182 -1.48 11.16 8.02
N GLU A 183 -0.40 11.71 8.55
CA GLU A 183 0.27 11.16 9.73
C GLU A 183 -0.18 11.90 11.00
N LEU A 184 -0.62 11.12 11.99
CA LEU A 184 -0.99 11.53 13.33
C LEU A 184 0.00 10.92 14.34
N GLY A 185 0.21 11.62 15.47
CA GLY A 185 1.16 11.22 16.49
C GLY A 185 2.56 11.79 16.24
N TYR A 186 3.43 11.59 17.20
CA TYR A 186 4.85 11.97 17.08
C TYR A 186 5.73 10.76 16.81
N ASN A 187 6.58 10.88 15.81
CA ASN A 187 7.71 9.98 15.65
C ASN A 187 8.79 10.43 16.66
N ASN A 188 9.19 9.57 17.58
CA ASN A 188 10.22 9.84 18.60
C ASN A 188 9.76 10.72 19.80
N SER A 189 8.59 10.45 20.38
CA SER A 189 8.26 10.99 21.69
C SER A 189 9.29 10.49 22.71
N SER A 190 9.88 11.40 23.48
CA SER A 190 10.77 11.09 24.60
C SER A 190 10.02 10.77 25.90
N VAL A 191 8.69 10.85 25.86
CA VAL A 191 7.81 10.57 27.01
C VAL A 191 7.26 9.16 26.87
N TYR A 192 7.29 8.39 27.96
CA TYR A 192 6.92 6.99 27.98
C TYR A 192 5.58 6.77 28.68
N GLU A 193 4.90 5.67 28.32
CA GLU A 193 3.56 5.31 28.80
C GLU A 193 3.42 5.20 30.32
N ASN A 194 4.52 4.93 31.05
CA ASN A 194 4.56 4.86 32.51
C ASN A 194 4.63 6.23 33.20
N GLU A 195 4.79 7.32 32.45
CA GLU A 195 4.79 8.67 32.96
C GLU A 195 3.39 9.27 32.92
N GLU A 196 2.95 9.92 34.00
CA GLU A 196 1.62 10.55 34.07
C GLU A 196 1.45 11.64 33.00
N SER A 197 2.52 12.37 32.71
CA SER A 197 2.57 13.40 31.66
C SER A 197 2.29 12.87 30.26
N PHE A 198 2.64 11.61 29.97
CA PHE A 198 2.43 10.97 28.68
C PHE A 198 0.96 11.03 28.24
N TRP A 199 0.04 10.60 29.11
CA TRP A 199 -1.37 10.49 28.76
C TRP A 199 -2.01 11.85 28.46
N ALA A 200 -1.71 12.88 29.27
CA ALA A 200 -2.22 14.22 29.05
C ALA A 200 -1.66 14.82 27.76
N HIS A 201 -0.37 14.63 27.51
CA HIS A 201 0.31 15.15 26.34
C HIS A 201 -0.17 14.47 25.05
N GLU A 202 -0.17 13.13 25.00
CA GLU A 202 -0.59 12.37 23.81
C GLU A 202 -2.07 12.56 23.48
N LYS A 203 -2.94 12.66 24.52
CA LYS A 203 -4.35 12.96 24.30
C LYS A 203 -4.53 14.32 23.64
N LEU A 204 -3.92 15.37 24.18
CA LEU A 204 -4.04 16.73 23.65
C LEU A 204 -3.48 16.82 22.23
N ASN A 205 -2.33 16.19 22.01
CA ASN A 205 -1.69 16.12 20.69
C ASN A 205 -2.59 15.44 19.67
N LEU A 206 -3.16 14.28 20.01
CA LEU A 206 -4.09 13.54 19.14
C LEU A 206 -5.31 14.40 18.78
N GLU A 207 -5.94 15.04 19.76
CA GLU A 207 -7.10 15.90 19.56
C GLU A 207 -6.81 17.04 18.60
N ASN A 208 -5.69 17.74 18.79
CA ASN A 208 -5.27 18.84 17.92
C ASN A 208 -4.95 18.36 16.51
N GLN A 209 -4.20 17.27 16.38
CA GLN A 209 -3.83 16.75 15.05
C GLN A 209 -5.04 16.20 14.27
N VAL A 210 -5.97 15.52 14.93
CA VAL A 210 -7.22 15.06 14.27
C VAL A 210 -8.01 16.28 13.81
N LYS A 211 -8.19 17.30 14.65
CA LYS A 211 -8.89 18.53 14.29
C LYS A 211 -8.24 19.21 13.07
N ASP A 212 -6.94 19.41 13.12
CA ASP A 212 -6.22 20.21 12.11
C ASP A 212 -6.00 19.46 10.79
N LYS A 213 -5.72 18.15 10.85
CA LYS A 213 -5.32 17.37 9.68
C LYS A 213 -6.46 16.53 9.10
N VAL A 214 -7.45 16.13 9.90
CA VAL A 214 -8.55 15.25 9.44
C VAL A 214 -9.87 16.03 9.38
N THR A 215 -10.35 16.54 10.52
CA THR A 215 -11.66 17.19 10.60
C THR A 215 -11.76 18.36 9.64
N ARG A 216 -10.73 19.22 9.58
CA ARG A 216 -10.71 20.34 8.62
C ARG A 216 -10.81 19.88 7.16
N LEU A 217 -10.09 18.83 6.76
CA LEU A 217 -10.17 18.34 5.39
C LEU A 217 -11.53 17.73 5.05
N ILE A 218 -12.21 17.14 6.04
CA ILE A 218 -13.58 16.65 5.88
C ILE A 218 -14.56 17.82 5.72
N GLU A 219 -14.45 18.85 6.55
CA GLU A 219 -15.29 20.05 6.48
C GLU A 219 -15.11 20.80 5.16
N GLU A 220 -13.89 20.79 4.61
CA GLU A 220 -13.58 21.34 3.29
C GLU A 220 -13.99 20.42 2.13
N ASN A 221 -14.65 19.28 2.40
CA ASN A 221 -15.03 18.24 1.42
C ASN A 221 -13.85 17.68 0.60
N LYS A 222 -12.62 17.73 1.14
CA LYS A 222 -11.42 17.22 0.47
C LYS A 222 -11.23 15.72 0.68
N ILE A 223 -11.78 15.18 1.78
CA ILE A 223 -11.77 13.75 2.07
C ILE A 223 -13.16 13.30 2.55
N SER A 224 -13.57 12.11 2.13
CA SER A 224 -14.85 11.52 2.54
C SER A 224 -14.74 10.06 2.93
N LYS A 225 -13.70 9.38 2.46
CA LYS A 225 -13.44 7.96 2.69
C LYS A 225 -12.01 7.79 3.19
N MET A 226 -11.85 7.09 4.29
CA MET A 226 -10.55 6.92 4.95
C MET A 226 -10.19 5.45 5.14
N ALA A 227 -8.90 5.14 5.09
CA ALA A 227 -8.31 3.89 5.54
C ALA A 227 -7.42 4.21 6.75
N LEU A 228 -7.82 3.73 7.92
CA LEU A 228 -7.16 4.02 9.19
C LEU A 228 -6.24 2.88 9.61
N PHE A 229 -4.97 3.20 9.79
CA PHE A 229 -3.94 2.32 10.33
C PHE A 229 -3.42 2.92 11.63
N ALA A 230 -3.79 2.31 12.76
CA ALA A 230 -3.46 2.86 14.08
C ALA A 230 -2.72 1.84 14.94
N LEU A 231 -1.57 2.22 15.47
CA LEU A 231 -0.77 1.44 16.40
C LEU A 231 -0.33 2.31 17.56
N ALA A 232 -1.05 2.20 18.68
CA ALA A 232 -0.89 3.03 19.86
C ALA A 232 -1.43 2.29 21.09
N PRO A 233 -1.17 2.76 22.33
CA PRO A 233 -1.83 2.26 23.53
C PRO A 233 -3.36 2.31 23.43
N MET A 234 -4.04 1.29 23.94
CA MET A 234 -5.50 1.13 23.78
C MET A 234 -6.34 2.36 24.20
N PRO A 235 -6.05 3.08 25.31
CA PRO A 235 -6.82 4.26 25.66
C PRO A 235 -6.77 5.37 24.58
N LEU A 236 -5.63 5.51 23.89
CA LEU A 236 -5.48 6.47 22.79
C LEU A 236 -6.22 6.01 21.53
N LEU A 237 -6.26 4.71 21.25
CA LEU A 237 -7.07 4.16 20.15
C LEU A 237 -8.56 4.37 20.39
N VAL A 238 -9.05 4.16 21.61
CA VAL A 238 -10.43 4.47 22.00
C VAL A 238 -10.71 5.97 21.84
N ARG A 239 -9.78 6.82 22.28
CA ARG A 239 -9.92 8.27 22.09
C ARG A 239 -9.97 8.64 20.61
N LEU A 240 -9.10 8.08 19.78
CA LEU A 240 -9.13 8.29 18.32
C LEU A 240 -10.51 7.94 17.74
N GLY A 241 -11.08 6.78 18.13
CA GLY A 241 -12.41 6.35 17.70
C GLY A 241 -13.51 7.37 18.08
N THR A 242 -13.41 8.02 19.25
CA THR A 242 -14.39 9.07 19.64
C THR A 242 -14.25 10.36 18.84
N LEU A 243 -13.09 10.60 18.23
CA LEU A 243 -12.80 11.77 17.39
C LEU A 243 -13.19 11.58 15.92
N LEU A 244 -13.41 10.32 15.50
CA LEU A 244 -13.82 9.93 14.15
C LEU A 244 -15.25 9.35 14.21
N PRO A 245 -16.30 10.20 14.19
CA PRO A 245 -17.68 9.75 14.35
C PRO A 245 -18.17 8.90 13.17
N ASP A 246 -19.15 8.05 13.41
CA ASP A 246 -19.73 7.04 12.50
C ASP A 246 -20.25 7.59 11.15
N LYS A 247 -20.47 8.90 11.06
CA LYS A 247 -20.90 9.54 9.81
C LYS A 247 -19.84 9.50 8.69
N TYR A 248 -18.60 9.16 9.02
CA TYR A 248 -17.52 9.06 8.05
C TYR A 248 -17.28 7.61 7.63
N ASP A 249 -17.02 7.42 6.35
CA ASP A 249 -16.64 6.10 5.78
C ASP A 249 -15.18 5.81 6.15
N VAL A 250 -14.97 5.12 7.26
CA VAL A 250 -13.65 4.75 7.80
C VAL A 250 -13.46 3.25 7.76
N GLU A 251 -12.58 2.79 6.91
CA GLU A 251 -12.10 1.40 6.93
C GLU A 251 -10.94 1.27 7.92
N VAL A 252 -11.10 0.44 8.94
CA VAL A 252 -10.09 0.27 9.99
C VAL A 252 -9.26 -0.97 9.72
N TYR A 253 -7.95 -0.83 9.69
CA TYR A 253 -7.00 -1.92 9.53
C TYR A 253 -6.33 -2.23 10.86
N GLN A 254 -6.24 -3.52 11.19
CA GLN A 254 -5.63 -4.01 12.41
C GLN A 254 -4.27 -4.64 12.12
N LYS A 255 -3.27 -4.34 12.97
CA LYS A 255 -1.99 -5.04 12.94
C LYS A 255 -2.15 -6.45 13.50
N HIS A 256 -1.88 -7.46 12.67
CA HIS A 256 -1.81 -8.86 13.08
C HIS A 256 -0.36 -9.21 13.44
N ARG A 257 -0.17 -10.13 14.39
CA ARG A 257 1.16 -10.64 14.78
C ARG A 257 1.55 -11.86 13.95
N GLU A 258 0.58 -12.71 13.67
CA GLU A 258 0.74 -13.95 12.91
C GLU A 258 -0.42 -14.11 11.92
N PRO A 259 -0.14 -13.96 10.60
CA PRO A 259 1.10 -13.45 10.02
C PRO A 259 1.33 -11.97 10.35
N ASP A 260 2.61 -11.51 10.29
CA ASP A 260 2.95 -10.10 10.52
C ASP A 260 2.46 -9.21 9.36
N THR A 261 1.21 -8.75 9.46
CA THR A 261 0.54 -7.99 8.39
C THR A 261 -0.52 -7.06 8.94
N TRP A 262 -0.92 -6.07 8.11
CA TRP A 262 -2.10 -5.24 8.31
C TRP A 262 -3.30 -5.68 7.47
N LYS A 263 -3.10 -6.67 6.60
CA LYS A 263 -4.17 -7.20 5.75
C LYS A 263 -5.14 -8.01 6.59
N TRP A 264 -6.44 -7.76 6.43
CA TRP A 264 -7.47 -8.57 7.08
C TRP A 264 -7.33 -10.03 6.68
N GLN A 265 -7.39 -10.90 7.68
CA GLN A 265 -7.36 -12.34 7.49
C GLN A 265 -8.79 -12.85 7.29
N GLU A 266 -8.94 -13.89 6.46
CA GLU A 266 -10.21 -14.60 6.38
C GLU A 266 -10.51 -15.22 7.75
N ILE A 267 -11.66 -14.86 8.32
CA ILE A 267 -12.12 -15.41 9.60
C ILE A 267 -12.70 -16.78 9.29
N ILE A 268 -11.93 -17.83 9.63
CA ILE A 268 -12.37 -19.22 9.46
C ILE A 268 -13.46 -19.56 10.49
N GLU A 269 -13.32 -19.04 11.72
CA GLU A 269 -14.32 -19.16 12.78
C GLU A 269 -14.43 -17.84 13.56
N PRO A 270 -15.66 -17.36 13.86
CA PRO A 270 -15.82 -16.18 14.69
C PRO A 270 -15.32 -16.49 16.11
N ASN A 271 -14.44 -15.64 16.62
CA ASN A 271 -14.03 -15.73 18.03
C ASN A 271 -15.17 -15.23 18.92
N PRO A 272 -15.86 -16.10 19.68
CA PRO A 272 -17.03 -15.70 20.44
C PRO A 272 -16.63 -14.73 21.55
N MET A 273 -17.32 -13.60 21.61
CA MET A 273 -17.16 -12.65 22.72
C MET A 273 -18.14 -13.00 23.84
N ARG A 274 -17.64 -13.18 25.04
CA ARG A 274 -18.44 -13.41 26.23
C ARG A 274 -18.64 -12.11 26.99
N ILE A 275 -19.92 -11.77 27.25
CA ILE A 275 -20.29 -10.64 28.10
C ILE A 275 -20.60 -11.15 29.49
N VAL A 276 -19.82 -10.75 30.47
CA VAL A 276 -20.06 -11.04 31.89
C VAL A 276 -20.72 -9.82 32.52
N ARG A 277 -21.93 -10.00 33.01
CA ARG A 277 -22.70 -8.94 33.68
C ARG A 277 -22.62 -9.10 35.20
N PRO A 278 -22.51 -7.98 35.96
CA PRO A 278 -22.52 -8.03 37.41
C PRO A 278 -23.91 -8.47 37.90
N GLN A 279 -23.94 -9.11 39.07
CA GLN A 279 -25.21 -9.47 39.73
C GLN A 279 -25.88 -8.26 40.39
N ASP A 280 -25.10 -7.31 40.85
CA ASP A 280 -25.57 -6.09 41.48
C ASP A 280 -25.58 -4.92 40.47
N THR A 281 -26.77 -4.47 40.11
CA THR A 281 -26.99 -3.36 39.17
C THR A 281 -27.23 -2.01 39.86
N SER A 282 -27.14 -1.95 41.19
CA SER A 282 -27.32 -0.70 41.97
C SER A 282 -26.10 0.19 42.00
N LYS A 283 -24.94 -0.32 41.55
CA LYS A 283 -23.65 0.37 41.55
C LYS A 283 -23.33 0.96 40.18
N THR A 284 -22.47 1.95 40.17
CA THR A 284 -21.95 2.55 38.91
C THR A 284 -21.26 1.49 38.05
N PRO A 285 -21.67 1.28 36.79
CA PRO A 285 -21.11 0.24 35.95
C PRO A 285 -19.69 0.63 35.49
N VAL A 286 -18.77 -0.31 35.56
CA VAL A 286 -17.42 -0.23 34.98
C VAL A 286 -17.30 -1.25 33.86
N LEU A 287 -16.97 -0.83 32.65
CA LEU A 287 -16.79 -1.67 31.49
C LEU A 287 -15.33 -2.11 31.35
N VAL A 288 -15.10 -3.41 31.40
CA VAL A 288 -13.76 -4.03 31.28
C VAL A 288 -13.66 -4.84 29.99
N PHE A 289 -12.74 -4.48 29.11
CA PHE A 289 -12.41 -5.22 27.89
C PHE A 289 -11.21 -6.12 28.12
N SER A 290 -11.40 -7.43 27.98
CA SER A 290 -10.33 -8.46 28.05
C SER A 290 -10.17 -9.11 26.68
N LEU A 291 -9.54 -8.38 25.73
CA LEU A 291 -9.52 -8.79 24.31
C LEU A 291 -8.31 -9.66 23.96
N SER A 292 -7.16 -9.45 24.60
CA SER A 292 -5.90 -10.14 24.28
C SER A 292 -5.31 -10.95 25.46
N ALA A 293 -5.80 -10.74 26.67
CA ALA A 293 -5.41 -11.47 27.88
C ALA A 293 -6.54 -11.41 28.90
N LYS A 294 -6.59 -12.38 29.81
CA LYS A 294 -7.50 -12.32 30.97
C LYS A 294 -7.16 -11.09 31.80
N ALA A 295 -8.15 -10.25 32.06
CA ALA A 295 -7.98 -9.13 32.99
C ALA A 295 -7.52 -9.68 34.34
N ILE A 296 -6.38 -9.17 34.84
CA ILE A 296 -5.83 -9.60 36.12
C ILE A 296 -6.82 -9.16 37.20
N THR A 297 -7.48 -10.14 37.82
CA THR A 297 -8.51 -9.94 38.88
C THR A 297 -8.05 -8.99 39.99
N THR A 298 -6.75 -8.92 40.28
CA THR A 298 -6.18 -8.03 41.28
C THR A 298 -6.26 -6.56 40.90
N ARG A 299 -6.13 -6.20 39.62
CA ARG A 299 -6.28 -4.81 39.14
C ARG A 299 -7.75 -4.40 39.08
N VAL A 300 -8.64 -5.34 38.77
CA VAL A 300 -10.09 -5.11 38.78
C VAL A 300 -10.59 -4.94 40.22
N ARG A 301 -10.04 -5.67 41.20
CA ARG A 301 -10.43 -5.56 42.64
C ARG A 301 -10.12 -4.19 43.25
N LEU A 302 -9.14 -3.43 42.72
CA LEU A 302 -8.89 -2.05 43.18
C LEU A 302 -10.01 -1.09 42.80
N LEU A 303 -10.86 -1.46 41.81
CA LEU A 303 -12.06 -0.72 41.39
C LEU A 303 -13.32 -1.20 42.12
N GLU A 304 -13.29 -2.33 42.88
CA GLU A 304 -14.45 -2.96 43.49
C GLU A 304 -15.03 -2.23 44.71
N ASN A 305 -14.46 -1.12 45.18
CA ASN A 305 -14.97 -0.37 46.32
C ASN A 305 -16.22 0.47 45.98
N GLY A 306 -17.18 -0.12 45.27
CA GLY A 306 -18.47 0.52 45.05
C GLY A 306 -18.99 0.47 43.60
N GLU A 307 -18.34 -0.22 42.70
CA GLU A 307 -18.66 -0.23 41.27
C GLU A 307 -19.07 -1.65 40.79
N ALA A 308 -19.98 -1.70 39.82
CA ALA A 308 -20.40 -2.95 39.17
C ALA A 308 -19.60 -3.18 37.89
N VAL A 309 -18.86 -4.28 37.79
CA VAL A 309 -17.98 -4.57 36.65
C VAL A 309 -18.72 -5.32 35.57
N VAL A 310 -18.81 -4.77 34.36
CA VAL A 310 -19.27 -5.46 33.15
C VAL A 310 -18.04 -5.88 32.35
N GLY A 311 -17.78 -7.20 32.28
CA GLY A 311 -16.66 -7.75 31.53
C GLY A 311 -17.05 -8.13 30.11
N ILE A 312 -16.24 -7.75 29.12
CA ILE A 312 -16.30 -8.30 27.75
C ILE A 312 -14.97 -9.02 27.52
N SER A 313 -15.00 -10.33 27.29
CA SER A 313 -13.82 -11.13 27.02
C SER A 313 -13.97 -11.93 25.74
N ALA A 314 -12.89 -12.09 25.00
CA ALA A 314 -12.80 -13.12 23.97
C ALA A 314 -12.58 -14.47 24.68
N ASP A 315 -13.33 -15.52 24.26
CA ASP A 315 -13.09 -16.87 24.74
C ASP A 315 -11.77 -17.37 24.13
N HIS A 316 -10.71 -17.27 24.90
CA HIS A 316 -9.47 -17.98 24.60
C HIS A 316 -9.64 -19.42 25.08
N GLU A 317 -9.91 -20.35 24.16
CA GLU A 317 -9.80 -21.78 24.48
C GLU A 317 -8.38 -22.07 24.95
N ASN A 318 -8.31 -22.85 26.03
CA ASN A 318 -7.14 -23.27 26.77
C ASN A 318 -5.97 -23.73 25.90
N GLY A 319 -5.05 -22.85 25.60
CA GLY A 319 -3.73 -23.16 25.09
C GLY A 319 -2.70 -22.97 26.21
N SER A 320 -2.30 -24.08 26.84
CA SER A 320 -1.13 -24.30 27.72
C SER A 320 -0.97 -23.36 28.92
N GLN A 321 -1.23 -23.92 30.07
CA GLN A 321 -0.49 -23.62 31.29
C GLN A 321 1.01 -23.77 31.00
N GLY A 322 1.75 -22.71 31.04
CA GLY A 322 3.19 -22.67 31.17
C GLY A 322 3.49 -21.84 32.40
N ASP A 323 4.13 -22.47 33.36
CA ASP A 323 4.61 -21.98 34.64
C ASP A 323 5.45 -20.68 34.53
#